data_1cdce875772ad4fed31eda1a288d0a7e
#
_entry.id   1cdce875772ad4fed31eda1a288d0a7e
#
_cell.length_a   1.000
_cell.length_b   1.000
_cell.length_c   1.000
_cell.angle_alpha   90.00
_cell.angle_beta   90.00
_cell.angle_gamma   90.00
#
_symmetry.space_group_name_H-M   'P 1'
#
loop_
_entity.id
_entity.type
_entity.pdbx_description
1 polymer ?
#
loop_
_entity_poly.entity_id
_entity_poly.type
_entity_poly.pdbx_seq_one_letter_code
_entity_poly.pdbx_strand_id
1 'polypeptide(L)'
;MSMRPKDLPPVPEQTAAVARKALPKGSLAIGVRDHLGGVFTDQPFAGVFGTRGAPGLSPGVLSLVTVLQFAENLTDRQAAAMAVRAIDWKYALGMELADTGFDHTVLPRFRARLAEHGLERAVFDRLLEH
;
A
#
# COMPACT_ATOMS: atom_id res chain seq x y z
N MET A 1 -7.43 -21.54 -11.83
CA MET A 1 -7.23 -20.13 -11.58
C MET A 1 -7.48 -19.78 -10.14
N SER A 2 -6.51 -19.25 -9.53
CA SER A 2 -6.61 -18.96 -8.12
C SER A 2 -7.36 -17.66 -7.87
N MET A 3 -8.32 -17.72 -6.97
CA MET A 3 -9.04 -16.54 -6.47
C MET A 3 -8.48 -16.10 -5.14
N ARG A 4 -7.35 -16.63 -4.77
CA ARG A 4 -6.77 -16.32 -3.47
C ARG A 4 -6.38 -14.85 -3.37
N PRO A 5 -6.73 -14.21 -2.26
CA PRO A 5 -6.21 -12.88 -1.97
C PRO A 5 -4.69 -12.90 -1.96
N LYS A 6 -4.10 -11.82 -2.43
CA LYS A 6 -2.66 -11.72 -2.46
C LYS A 6 -2.15 -10.92 -1.29
N ASP A 7 -1.01 -11.31 -0.78
CA ASP A 7 -0.28 -10.50 0.17
C ASP A 7 0.32 -9.30 -0.58
N LEU A 8 0.90 -8.38 0.17
CA LEU A 8 1.65 -7.29 -0.44
C LEU A 8 2.74 -7.88 -1.33
N PRO A 9 3.04 -7.23 -2.46
CA PRO A 9 4.14 -7.71 -3.30
C PRO A 9 5.43 -7.80 -2.50
N PRO A 10 6.26 -8.81 -2.74
CA PRO A 10 7.55 -8.88 -2.05
C PRO A 10 8.40 -7.67 -2.42
N VAL A 11 9.22 -7.21 -1.48
CA VAL A 11 10.09 -6.07 -1.72
C VAL A 11 11.20 -6.51 -2.68
N PRO A 12 11.35 -5.86 -3.83
CA PRO A 12 12.44 -6.20 -4.74
C PRO A 12 13.78 -6.07 -4.03
N GLU A 13 14.70 -6.97 -4.35
CA GLU A 13 15.99 -7.03 -3.69
C GLU A 13 16.76 -5.72 -3.78
N GLN A 14 16.76 -5.11 -4.95
CA GLN A 14 17.47 -3.86 -5.15
C GLN A 14 16.82 -2.71 -4.37
N THR A 15 15.49 -2.68 -4.33
CA THR A 15 14.77 -1.67 -3.55
C THR A 15 15.10 -1.80 -2.06
N ALA A 16 15.11 -3.03 -1.56
CA ALA A 16 15.45 -3.27 -0.16
C ALA A 16 16.87 -2.84 0.17
N ALA A 17 17.81 -3.16 -0.71
CA ALA A 17 19.21 -2.80 -0.50
C ALA A 17 19.40 -1.29 -0.44
N VAL A 18 18.80 -0.56 -1.39
CA VAL A 18 18.91 0.90 -1.43
C VAL A 18 18.23 1.54 -0.22
N ALA A 19 17.05 1.04 0.14
CA ALA A 19 16.32 1.60 1.27
C ALA A 19 17.08 1.43 2.59
N ARG A 20 17.67 0.26 2.80
CA ARG A 20 18.45 0.02 4.02
C ARG A 20 19.69 0.88 4.08
N LYS A 21 20.31 1.11 2.94
CA LYS A 21 21.50 1.94 2.85
C LYS A 21 21.20 3.41 3.06
N ALA A 22 20.10 3.89 2.45
CA ALA A 22 19.70 5.30 2.54
C ALA A 22 19.12 5.62 3.92
N LEU A 23 18.44 4.66 4.53
CA LEU A 23 17.73 4.86 5.80
C LEU A 23 18.11 3.76 6.78
N PRO A 24 19.35 3.76 7.28
CA PRO A 24 19.82 2.67 8.15
C PRO A 24 19.04 2.54 9.46
N LYS A 25 18.40 3.62 9.90
CA LYS A 25 17.55 3.58 11.08
C LYS A 25 16.09 3.33 10.75
N GLY A 26 15.78 3.11 9.49
CA GLY A 26 14.43 2.91 9.04
C GLY A 26 13.63 4.20 8.93
N SER A 27 12.34 4.05 8.71
CA SER A 27 11.40 5.16 8.66
C SER A 27 10.03 4.61 9.03
N LEU A 28 9.03 5.48 9.13
CA LEU A 28 7.66 5.05 9.40
C LEU A 28 7.20 4.03 8.36
N ALA A 29 7.40 4.32 7.08
CA ALA A 29 6.96 3.43 6.00
C ALA A 29 7.64 2.06 6.08
N ILE A 30 8.94 2.04 6.30
CA ILE A 30 9.67 0.78 6.44
C ILE A 30 9.18 -0.01 7.65
N GLY A 31 8.98 0.67 8.78
CA GLY A 31 8.49 0.03 9.98
C GLY A 31 7.10 -0.57 9.82
N VAL A 32 6.20 0.15 9.16
CA VAL A 32 4.86 -0.35 8.90
C VAL A 32 4.94 -1.61 8.04
N ARG A 33 5.74 -1.60 6.99
CA ARG A 33 5.89 -2.78 6.13
C ARG A 33 6.44 -3.97 6.91
N ASP A 34 7.51 -3.75 7.66
CA ASP A 34 8.19 -4.84 8.35
C ASP A 34 7.34 -5.45 9.48
N HIS A 35 6.60 -4.62 10.19
CA HIS A 35 5.86 -5.08 11.36
C HIS A 35 4.39 -5.35 11.09
N LEU A 36 3.78 -4.67 10.11
CA LEU A 36 2.35 -4.77 9.86
C LEU A 36 2.00 -5.21 8.44
N GLY A 37 3.01 -5.59 7.65
CA GLY A 37 2.79 -5.95 6.25
C GLY A 37 1.74 -7.04 6.06
N GLY A 38 1.68 -8.01 6.98
CA GLY A 38 0.72 -9.10 6.89
C GLY A 38 -0.73 -8.70 7.06
N VAL A 39 -0.99 -7.48 7.56
CA VAL A 39 -2.34 -6.96 7.70
C VAL A 39 -2.91 -6.50 6.36
N PHE A 40 -2.05 -6.08 5.44
CA PHE A 40 -2.45 -5.46 4.18
C PHE A 40 -2.56 -6.48 3.06
N THR A 41 -3.51 -7.42 3.21
CA THR A 41 -3.79 -8.40 2.17
C THR A 41 -5.04 -7.99 1.42
N ASP A 42 -5.31 -8.65 0.30
CA ASP A 42 -6.51 -8.40 -0.47
C ASP A 42 -7.75 -9.07 0.14
N GLN A 43 -7.56 -9.93 1.13
CA GLN A 43 -8.64 -10.76 1.66
C GLN A 43 -9.89 -9.99 2.07
N PRO A 44 -9.79 -8.90 2.85
CA PRO A 44 -11.00 -8.18 3.25
C PRO A 44 -11.77 -7.57 2.09
N PHE A 45 -11.15 -7.48 0.92
CA PHE A 45 -11.71 -6.79 -0.23
C PHE A 45 -12.11 -7.72 -1.36
N ALA A 46 -11.86 -9.02 -1.22
CA ALA A 46 -12.02 -9.96 -2.33
C ALA A 46 -13.42 -9.94 -2.92
N GLY A 47 -14.45 -9.81 -2.10
CA GLY A 47 -15.82 -9.79 -2.58
C GLY A 47 -16.26 -8.47 -3.20
N VAL A 48 -15.51 -7.40 -2.98
CA VAL A 48 -15.86 -6.05 -3.44
C VAL A 48 -15.18 -5.70 -4.74
N PHE A 49 -13.88 -5.98 -4.83
CA PHE A 49 -13.08 -5.58 -5.99
C PHE A 49 -12.93 -6.67 -7.03
N GLY A 50 -13.34 -7.89 -6.68
CA GLY A 50 -13.29 -9.01 -7.61
C GLY A 50 -11.89 -9.39 -8.03
N THR A 51 -11.80 -10.21 -9.07
CA THR A 51 -10.51 -10.68 -9.57
C THR A 51 -9.95 -9.82 -10.68
N ARG A 52 -10.72 -8.83 -11.10
CA ARG A 52 -10.32 -7.93 -12.16
C ARG A 52 -9.82 -6.63 -11.63
N GLY A 53 -8.98 -6.65 -10.64
CA GLY A 53 -8.41 -5.43 -10.14
C GLY A 53 -7.76 -4.64 -11.26
N ALA A 54 -7.68 -3.33 -11.12
CA ALA A 54 -6.91 -2.52 -12.04
C ALA A 54 -5.50 -3.07 -12.12
N PRO A 55 -4.92 -3.15 -13.32
CA PRO A 55 -3.55 -3.65 -13.45
C PRO A 55 -2.62 -2.91 -12.51
N GLY A 56 -1.86 -3.66 -11.76
CA GLY A 56 -0.76 -3.13 -10.98
C GLY A 56 -1.03 -2.79 -9.54
N LEU A 57 -2.28 -2.55 -9.11
CA LEU A 57 -2.52 -2.15 -7.73
C LEU A 57 -3.63 -2.97 -7.09
N SER A 58 -3.30 -3.64 -6.01
CA SER A 58 -4.25 -4.41 -5.25
C SER A 58 -4.89 -3.55 -4.16
N PRO A 59 -6.07 -3.95 -3.67
CA PRO A 59 -6.66 -3.28 -2.52
C PRO A 59 -5.76 -3.26 -1.30
N GLY A 60 -4.97 -4.30 -1.09
CA GLY A 60 -4.02 -4.32 0.02
C GLY A 60 -2.98 -3.23 -0.09
N VAL A 61 -2.41 -3.05 -1.29
CA VAL A 61 -1.43 -1.99 -1.53
C VAL A 61 -2.07 -0.62 -1.35
N LEU A 62 -3.27 -0.43 -1.88
CA LEU A 62 -3.96 0.86 -1.75
C LEU A 62 -4.33 1.17 -0.31
N SER A 63 -4.66 0.15 0.48
CA SER A 63 -4.89 0.33 1.91
C SER A 63 -3.64 0.81 2.62
N LEU A 64 -2.49 0.23 2.29
CA LEU A 64 -1.22 0.64 2.88
C LEU A 64 -0.90 2.08 2.48
N VAL A 65 -1.09 2.44 1.22
CA VAL A 65 -0.91 3.82 0.77
C VAL A 65 -1.78 4.78 1.58
N THR A 66 -3.04 4.41 1.80
CA THR A 66 -3.97 5.24 2.55
C THR A 66 -3.50 5.44 3.99
N VAL A 67 -3.03 4.38 4.62
CA VAL A 67 -2.51 4.46 5.99
C VAL A 67 -1.28 5.38 6.05
N LEU A 68 -0.34 5.21 5.14
CA LEU A 68 0.85 6.05 5.10
C LEU A 68 0.48 7.51 4.82
N GLN A 69 -0.48 7.72 3.93
CA GLN A 69 -0.97 9.05 3.60
C GLN A 69 -1.52 9.77 4.84
N PHE A 70 -2.34 9.08 5.61
CA PHE A 70 -2.87 9.65 6.85
C PHE A 70 -1.78 9.88 7.89
N ALA A 71 -0.89 8.92 8.04
CA ALA A 71 0.17 9.01 9.03
C ALA A 71 1.12 10.19 8.76
N GLU A 72 1.37 10.49 7.48
CA GLU A 72 2.25 11.57 7.09
C GLU A 72 1.50 12.84 6.69
N ASN A 73 0.18 12.81 6.79
CA ASN A 73 -0.68 13.96 6.50
C ASN A 73 -0.49 14.49 5.08
N LEU A 74 -0.62 13.60 4.10
CA LEU A 74 -0.38 13.92 2.70
C LEU A 74 -1.68 14.02 1.91
N THR A 75 -1.68 14.89 0.91
CA THR A 75 -2.77 14.91 -0.09
C THR A 75 -2.63 13.70 -1.02
N ASP A 76 -3.67 13.46 -1.82
CA ASP A 76 -3.62 12.36 -2.79
C ASP A 76 -2.47 12.55 -3.79
N ARG A 77 -2.25 13.77 -4.25
CA ARG A 77 -1.14 14.06 -5.16
C ARG A 77 0.22 13.84 -4.50
N GLN A 78 0.34 14.26 -3.24
CA GLN A 78 1.58 14.07 -2.50
C GLN A 78 1.86 12.59 -2.26
N ALA A 79 0.82 11.81 -1.93
CA ALA A 79 0.98 10.38 -1.73
C ALA A 79 1.43 9.68 -3.02
N ALA A 80 0.81 10.03 -4.14
CA ALA A 80 1.24 9.47 -5.43
C ALA A 80 2.68 9.85 -5.76
N ALA A 81 3.08 11.08 -5.44
CA ALA A 81 4.45 11.52 -5.66
C ALA A 81 5.44 10.75 -4.78
N MET A 82 5.05 10.44 -3.54
CA MET A 82 5.91 9.65 -2.66
C MET A 82 6.18 8.26 -3.23
N ALA A 83 5.17 7.62 -3.81
CA ALA A 83 5.35 6.30 -4.40
C ALA A 83 6.35 6.33 -5.57
N VAL A 84 6.45 7.44 -6.27
CA VAL A 84 7.39 7.59 -7.38
C VAL A 84 8.82 7.86 -6.91
N ARG A 85 8.97 8.74 -5.91
CA ARG A 85 10.29 9.26 -5.55
C ARG A 85 10.85 8.83 -4.20
N ALA A 86 10.01 8.35 -3.30
CA ALA A 86 10.48 8.02 -1.95
C ALA A 86 10.88 6.55 -1.87
N ILE A 87 12.14 6.31 -1.56
CA ILE A 87 12.66 4.95 -1.49
C ILE A 87 11.97 4.12 -0.40
N ASP A 88 11.63 4.73 0.72
CA ASP A 88 10.96 4.01 1.80
C ASP A 88 9.53 3.63 1.45
N TRP A 89 8.84 4.45 0.67
CA TRP A 89 7.52 4.10 0.16
C TRP A 89 7.62 2.98 -0.87
N LYS A 90 8.62 3.01 -1.74
CA LYS A 90 8.82 1.91 -2.69
C LYS A 90 9.09 0.60 -1.95
N TYR A 91 9.87 0.66 -0.88
CA TYR A 91 10.10 -0.49 -0.02
C TYR A 91 8.77 -1.00 0.55
N ALA A 92 8.01 -0.11 1.18
CA ALA A 92 6.74 -0.49 1.81
C ALA A 92 5.76 -1.10 0.82
N LEU A 93 5.67 -0.52 -0.38
CA LEU A 93 4.71 -0.95 -1.39
C LEU A 93 5.19 -2.12 -2.25
N GLY A 94 6.42 -2.56 -2.05
CA GLY A 94 6.99 -3.66 -2.84
C GLY A 94 7.23 -3.27 -4.29
N MET A 95 7.66 -2.04 -4.53
CA MET A 95 7.87 -1.51 -5.88
C MET A 95 9.33 -1.57 -6.29
N GLU A 96 9.55 -1.73 -7.59
CA GLU A 96 10.88 -1.57 -8.17
C GLU A 96 11.32 -0.11 -8.08
N LEU A 97 12.63 0.13 -8.09
CA LEU A 97 13.15 1.49 -8.02
C LEU A 97 12.66 2.36 -9.17
N ALA A 98 12.50 1.78 -10.34
CA ALA A 98 12.07 2.49 -11.53
C ALA A 98 10.54 2.53 -11.70
N ASP A 99 9.80 1.97 -10.76
CA ASP A 99 8.33 1.96 -10.84
C ASP A 99 7.80 3.39 -10.83
N THR A 100 6.93 3.70 -11.77
CA THR A 100 6.37 5.03 -11.92
C THR A 100 5.16 5.30 -11.01
N GLY A 101 4.81 4.32 -10.18
CA GLY A 101 3.73 4.50 -9.22
C GLY A 101 2.35 4.42 -9.84
N PHE A 102 1.48 5.31 -9.41
CA PHE A 102 0.08 5.31 -9.84
C PHE A 102 -0.44 6.73 -9.93
N ASP A 103 -1.56 6.90 -10.63
CA ASP A 103 -2.20 8.19 -10.73
C ASP A 103 -2.92 8.51 -9.40
N HIS A 104 -2.80 9.74 -8.94
CA HIS A 104 -3.40 10.16 -7.67
C HIS A 104 -4.91 9.96 -7.62
N THR A 105 -5.60 9.97 -8.77
CA THR A 105 -7.04 9.78 -8.81
C THR A 105 -7.50 8.40 -8.39
N VAL A 106 -6.57 7.44 -8.35
CA VAL A 106 -6.86 6.09 -7.85
C VAL A 106 -7.27 6.12 -6.39
N LEU A 107 -6.68 7.01 -5.61
CA LEU A 107 -6.90 7.05 -4.17
C LEU A 107 -8.32 7.45 -3.77
N PRO A 108 -8.88 8.57 -4.28
CA PRO A 108 -10.26 8.88 -3.92
C PRO A 108 -11.26 7.85 -4.44
N ARG A 109 -10.99 7.22 -5.58
CA ARG A 109 -11.83 6.15 -6.08
C ARG A 109 -11.82 4.94 -5.14
N PHE A 110 -10.66 4.59 -4.65
CA PHE A 110 -10.52 3.49 -3.70
C PHE A 110 -11.29 3.80 -2.41
N ARG A 111 -11.10 4.99 -1.86
CA ARG A 111 -11.79 5.38 -0.62
C ARG A 111 -13.30 5.42 -0.80
N ALA A 112 -13.77 5.92 -1.93
CA ALA A 112 -15.21 5.93 -2.22
C ALA A 112 -15.77 4.51 -2.27
N ARG A 113 -15.00 3.58 -2.85
CA ARG A 113 -15.39 2.19 -2.92
C ARG A 113 -15.45 1.56 -1.54
N LEU A 114 -14.49 1.88 -0.69
CA LEU A 114 -14.50 1.40 0.69
C LEU A 114 -15.74 1.92 1.44
N ALA A 115 -16.04 3.20 1.31
CA ALA A 115 -17.17 3.81 1.98
C ALA A 115 -18.49 3.20 1.50
N GLU A 116 -18.61 2.98 0.20
CA GLU A 116 -19.79 2.40 -0.42
C GLU A 116 -20.12 1.02 0.16
N HIS A 117 -19.11 0.26 0.51
CA HIS A 117 -19.26 -1.09 1.05
C HIS A 117 -19.00 -1.18 2.55
N GLY A 118 -18.84 -0.04 3.23
CA GLY A 118 -18.61 -0.02 4.66
C GLY A 118 -17.29 -0.63 5.10
N LEU A 119 -16.29 -0.64 4.23
CA LEU A 119 -15.00 -1.28 4.50
C LEU A 119 -13.92 -0.36 5.04
N GLU A 120 -14.18 0.94 5.08
CA GLU A 120 -13.19 1.88 5.58
C GLU A 120 -12.77 1.61 7.02
N ARG A 121 -13.71 1.16 7.85
CA ARG A 121 -13.42 0.76 9.21
C ARG A 121 -12.56 -0.48 9.25
N ALA A 122 -12.82 -1.43 8.36
CA ALA A 122 -12.08 -2.69 8.35
C ALA A 122 -10.59 -2.46 8.15
N VAL A 123 -10.22 -1.48 7.33
CA VAL A 123 -8.81 -1.16 7.07
C VAL A 123 -8.12 -0.70 8.34
N PHE A 124 -8.73 0.23 9.07
CA PHE A 124 -8.11 0.80 10.27
C PHE A 124 -8.24 -0.12 11.47
N ASP A 125 -9.35 -0.86 11.57
CA ASP A 125 -9.54 -1.79 12.68
C ASP A 125 -8.49 -2.89 12.68
N ARG A 126 -8.09 -3.36 11.50
CA ARG A 126 -7.06 -4.38 11.42
C ARG A 126 -5.72 -3.87 11.93
N LEU A 127 -5.44 -2.60 11.74
CA LEU A 127 -4.23 -2.00 12.29
C LEU A 127 -4.29 -1.91 13.80
N LEU A 128 -5.46 -1.58 14.34
CA LEU A 128 -5.62 -1.45 15.78
C LEU A 128 -5.54 -2.77 16.52
N GLU A 129 -5.80 -3.89 15.82
CA GLU A 129 -5.68 -5.22 16.40
C GLU A 129 -4.22 -5.64 16.59
N HIS A 130 -3.30 -4.93 15.99
CA HIS A 130 -1.88 -5.22 16.06
C HIS A 130 -1.14 -4.11 16.77
#